data_441a65ad7e08ac332e66afb4d8a16ed4
#
_entry.id   441a65ad7e08ac332e66afb4d8a16ed4
#
_cell.length_a   1.000
_cell.length_b   1.000
_cell.length_c   1.000
_cell.angle_alpha   90.00
_cell.angle_beta   90.00
_cell.angle_gamma   90.00
#
_symmetry.space_group_name_H-M   'P 1'
#
loop_
_entity.id
_entity.type
_entity.pdbx_description
1 polymer ?
#
loop_
_entity_poly.entity_id
_entity_poly.type
_entity_poly.pdbx_seq_one_letter_code
_entity_poly.pdbx_strand_id
1 'polypeptide(L)'
;MGLNNGTKAESWEISQRNGKPGIFTRNGKEWFDADKAWASQSGEYYILTGMDANANEGIAIATKVSGIRIRKTEELIEDAVITDDGIGYALSDEGTLFTLSEGKTATKKLCGDAILDAWALTPEFCVVVYDADSDYDENDKEIPAVNVKLINLSTAASWRKKIHYSSEGRATLQFSAKISGNMIRIETPDNILHKFAPDGTKTK
;
A
#
# COMPACT_ATOMS: atom_id res chain seq x y z
N MET A 1 12.52 37.87 21.39
CA MET A 1 13.64 36.93 21.48
C MET A 1 13.09 35.60 21.86
N GLY A 2 12.85 34.73 20.89
CA GLY A 2 12.34 33.38 21.09
C GLY A 2 13.55 32.45 21.20
N LEU A 3 13.69 31.83 22.35
CA LEU A 3 14.68 30.77 22.55
C LEU A 3 14.23 29.53 21.76
N ASN A 4 14.90 29.27 20.63
CA ASN A 4 14.90 27.98 19.99
C ASN A 4 15.60 26.98 20.92
N ASN A 5 14.84 26.30 21.77
CA ASN A 5 15.30 25.10 22.42
C ASN A 5 15.39 24.01 21.34
N GLY A 6 16.52 23.96 20.68
CA GLY A 6 16.90 22.82 19.86
C GLY A 6 16.99 21.59 20.76
N THR A 7 15.91 20.84 20.84
CA THR A 7 15.95 19.50 21.38
C THR A 7 16.97 18.74 20.51
N LYS A 8 18.10 18.39 21.12
CA LYS A 8 19.08 17.47 20.53
C LYS A 8 18.30 16.25 20.06
N ALA A 9 18.27 15.99 18.76
CA ALA A 9 17.62 14.82 18.23
C ALA A 9 18.17 13.60 18.97
N GLU A 10 17.33 12.94 19.77
CA GLU A 10 17.74 11.71 20.40
C GLU A 10 18.10 10.72 19.29
N SER A 11 19.26 10.14 19.41
CA SER A 11 19.70 9.14 18.45
C SER A 11 18.87 7.87 18.66
N TRP A 12 18.33 7.38 17.59
CA TRP A 12 17.48 6.19 17.56
C TRP A 12 18.05 5.16 16.58
N GLU A 13 17.60 3.93 16.70
CA GLU A 13 17.95 2.83 15.82
C GLU A 13 16.68 2.06 15.43
N ILE A 14 16.67 1.54 14.21
CA ILE A 14 15.71 0.53 13.80
C ILE A 14 16.35 -0.82 14.10
N SER A 15 15.74 -1.60 14.95
CA SER A 15 16.25 -2.91 15.34
C SER A 15 15.13 -3.90 15.58
N GLN A 16 15.46 -5.18 15.62
CA GLN A 16 14.54 -6.21 16.05
C GLN A 16 14.77 -6.51 17.52
N ARG A 17 13.68 -6.46 18.29
CA ARG A 17 13.67 -6.92 19.69
C ARG A 17 12.56 -7.94 19.86
N ASN A 18 12.90 -9.09 20.46
CA ASN A 18 11.96 -10.20 20.64
C ASN A 18 11.29 -10.66 19.32
N GLY A 19 12.03 -10.57 18.20
CA GLY A 19 11.53 -10.97 16.89
C GLY A 19 10.62 -9.94 16.18
N LYS A 20 10.37 -8.78 16.81
CA LYS A 20 9.59 -7.68 16.23
C LYS A 20 10.51 -6.54 15.79
N PRO A 21 10.32 -5.98 14.58
CA PRO A 21 10.97 -4.74 14.22
C PRO A 21 10.41 -3.58 15.04
N GLY A 22 11.21 -2.57 15.29
CA GLY A 22 10.77 -1.40 16.05
C GLY A 22 11.78 -0.28 15.99
N ILE A 23 11.41 0.87 16.54
CA ILE A 23 12.25 2.04 16.63
C ILE A 23 12.55 2.30 18.10
N PHE A 24 13.83 2.34 18.42
CA PHE A 24 14.30 2.46 19.79
C PHE A 24 15.28 3.64 19.89
N THR A 25 15.26 4.32 21.04
CA THR A 25 16.30 5.28 21.38
C THR A 25 17.59 4.54 21.76
N ARG A 26 18.74 5.24 21.78
CA ARG A 26 20.04 4.69 22.24
C ARG A 26 19.97 4.05 23.62
N ASN A 27 19.12 4.57 24.50
CA ASN A 27 18.92 4.02 25.85
C ASN A 27 18.00 2.80 25.86
N GLY A 28 17.58 2.30 24.70
CA GLY A 28 16.70 1.18 24.58
C GLY A 28 15.24 1.47 24.89
N LYS A 29 14.86 2.74 25.04
CA LYS A 29 13.47 3.14 25.16
C LYS A 29 12.78 2.93 23.82
N GLU A 30 11.68 2.23 23.83
CA GLU A 30 10.85 2.04 22.64
C GLU A 30 10.19 3.35 22.24
N TRP A 31 10.20 3.64 20.95
CA TRP A 31 9.55 4.79 20.35
C TRP A 31 8.35 4.38 19.51
N PHE A 32 8.50 3.29 18.75
CA PHE A 32 7.47 2.75 17.90
C PHE A 32 7.59 1.22 17.85
N ASP A 33 6.55 0.53 18.32
CA ASP A 33 6.44 -0.93 18.25
C ASP A 33 5.81 -1.29 16.91
N ALA A 34 6.61 -1.86 16.00
CA ALA A 34 6.16 -2.15 14.65
C ALA A 34 5.62 -3.59 14.54
N ASP A 35 4.46 -3.71 13.93
CA ASP A 35 3.88 -5.00 13.52
C ASP A 35 4.44 -5.45 12.17
N LYS A 36 4.57 -4.52 11.22
CA LYS A 36 5.15 -4.76 9.89
C LYS A 36 6.20 -3.69 9.58
N ALA A 37 7.19 -4.06 8.77
CA ALA A 37 8.24 -3.16 8.31
C ALA A 37 8.62 -3.47 6.86
N TRP A 38 8.77 -2.42 6.06
CA TRP A 38 9.28 -2.46 4.68
C TRP A 38 10.51 -1.57 4.57
N ALA A 39 11.56 -2.07 3.97
CA ALA A 39 12.82 -1.37 3.79
C ALA A 39 13.02 -0.96 2.33
N SER A 40 13.68 0.18 2.10
CA SER A 40 14.22 0.52 0.79
C SER A 40 15.30 -0.48 0.37
N GLN A 41 15.65 -0.52 -0.89
CA GLN A 41 16.68 -1.43 -1.40
C GLN A 41 18.04 -1.16 -0.73
N SER A 42 18.39 0.09 -0.49
CA SER A 42 19.60 0.49 0.24
C SER A 42 19.55 0.18 1.74
N GLY A 43 18.37 -0.06 2.31
CA GLY A 43 18.16 -0.20 3.76
C GLY A 43 18.36 1.10 4.55
N GLU A 44 18.29 2.27 3.90
CA GLU A 44 18.41 3.58 4.53
C GLU A 44 17.06 4.12 5.01
N TYR A 45 15.96 3.71 4.35
CA TYR A 45 14.60 4.16 4.61
C TYR A 45 13.69 2.98 4.94
N TYR A 46 12.70 3.25 5.81
CA TYR A 46 11.74 2.24 6.25
C TYR A 46 10.34 2.83 6.33
N ILE A 47 9.35 2.04 5.99
CA ILE A 47 7.96 2.23 6.39
C ILE A 47 7.65 1.21 7.48
N LEU A 48 7.00 1.65 8.53
CA LEU A 48 6.60 0.81 9.67
C LEU A 48 5.11 1.03 9.94
N THR A 49 4.42 -0.01 10.32
CA THR A 49 3.06 0.08 10.90
C THR A 49 3.07 -0.50 12.28
N GLY A 50 2.28 0.07 13.18
CA GLY A 50 2.23 -0.34 14.57
C GLY A 50 1.81 0.80 15.49
N MET A 51 2.31 0.81 16.72
CA MET A 51 1.92 1.76 17.75
C MET A 51 3.08 2.67 18.19
N ASP A 52 2.78 3.94 18.41
CA ASP A 52 3.71 4.88 19.04
C ASP A 52 3.78 4.68 20.57
N ALA A 53 4.71 5.39 21.23
CA ALA A 53 4.88 5.31 22.68
C ALA A 53 3.64 5.74 23.50
N ASN A 54 2.62 6.30 22.87
CA ASN A 54 1.35 6.69 23.49
C ASN A 54 0.21 5.73 23.13
N ALA A 55 0.53 4.56 22.56
CA ALA A 55 -0.42 3.56 22.07
C ALA A 55 -1.38 4.08 20.97
N ASN A 56 -0.92 5.02 20.14
CA ASN A 56 -1.65 5.38 18.95
C ASN A 56 -1.18 4.54 17.77
N GLU A 57 -2.11 3.88 17.10
CA GLU A 57 -1.87 3.19 15.85
C GLU A 57 -1.50 4.16 14.73
N GLY A 58 -0.64 3.70 13.83
CA GLY A 58 -0.22 4.54 12.73
C GLY A 58 0.80 3.91 11.79
N ILE A 59 1.12 4.72 10.79
CA ILE A 59 2.17 4.46 9.82
C ILE A 59 3.33 5.44 10.05
N ALA A 60 4.54 4.92 10.11
CA ALA A 60 5.74 5.71 10.31
C ALA A 60 6.65 5.59 9.09
N ILE A 61 7.25 6.71 8.67
CA ILE A 61 8.42 6.71 7.81
C ILE A 61 9.65 6.99 8.67
N ALA A 62 10.68 6.19 8.52
CA ALA A 62 11.89 6.28 9.32
C ALA A 62 13.13 6.24 8.42
N THR A 63 14.14 7.02 8.78
CA THR A 63 15.45 7.00 8.14
C THR A 63 16.54 6.77 9.18
N LYS A 64 17.68 6.20 8.79
CA LYS A 64 18.81 6.02 9.71
C LYS A 64 19.43 7.34 10.17
N VAL A 65 19.16 8.42 9.48
CA VAL A 65 19.88 9.70 9.66
C VAL A 65 19.00 10.80 10.27
N SER A 66 17.74 10.95 9.86
CA SER A 66 17.01 12.21 10.09
C SER A 66 15.70 12.08 10.85
N GLY A 67 15.35 10.90 11.35
CA GLY A 67 14.20 10.86 12.25
C GLY A 67 12.95 10.17 11.67
N ILE A 68 11.88 10.30 12.42
CA ILE A 68 10.66 9.55 12.25
C ILE A 68 9.51 10.52 12.09
N ARG A 69 8.62 10.22 11.15
CA ARG A 69 7.30 10.84 11.07
C ARG A 69 6.24 9.79 11.19
N ILE A 70 5.37 9.98 12.14
CA ILE A 70 4.23 9.09 12.40
C ILE A 70 2.97 9.80 11.92
N ARG A 71 2.15 9.08 11.18
CA ARG A 71 0.78 9.46 10.86
C ARG A 71 -0.16 8.46 11.53
N LYS A 72 -1.07 8.95 12.33
CA LYS A 72 -2.15 8.14 12.88
C LYS A 72 -3.07 7.67 11.75
N THR A 73 -3.40 6.39 11.75
CA THR A 73 -4.41 5.79 10.90
C THR A 73 -5.02 4.60 11.63
N GLU A 74 -6.32 4.44 11.51
CA GLU A 74 -7.06 3.27 11.98
C GLU A 74 -7.20 2.22 10.87
N GLU A 75 -6.83 2.58 9.62
CA GLU A 75 -6.87 1.67 8.49
C GLU A 75 -5.69 0.69 8.56
N LEU A 76 -5.97 -0.58 8.33
CA LEU A 76 -4.95 -1.63 8.28
C LEU A 76 -4.12 -1.51 6.99
N ILE A 77 -2.82 -1.37 7.11
CA ILE A 77 -1.93 -1.33 5.96
C ILE A 77 -1.64 -2.75 5.46
N GLU A 78 -2.05 -3.02 4.23
CA GLU A 78 -1.87 -4.32 3.57
C GLU A 78 -0.48 -4.46 2.98
N ASP A 79 0.00 -3.44 2.28
CA ASP A 79 1.30 -3.45 1.63
C ASP A 79 1.94 -2.06 1.60
N ALA A 80 3.27 -2.02 1.56
CA ALA A 80 4.01 -0.78 1.42
C ALA A 80 5.32 -0.98 0.65
N VAL A 81 5.77 0.08 0.00
CA VAL A 81 7.05 0.15 -0.69
C VAL A 81 7.68 1.51 -0.44
N ILE A 82 9.00 1.54 -0.28
CA ILE A 82 9.76 2.77 -0.11
C ILE A 82 10.97 2.76 -1.04
N THR A 83 11.21 3.88 -1.68
CA THR A 83 12.31 4.08 -2.62
C THR A 83 13.59 4.53 -1.90
N ASP A 84 14.73 4.46 -2.57
CA ASP A 84 16.03 4.86 -2.00
C ASP A 84 16.20 6.38 -1.86
N ASP A 85 15.29 7.17 -2.41
CA ASP A 85 15.18 8.62 -2.20
C ASP A 85 14.18 9.02 -1.11
N GLY A 86 13.67 8.03 -0.36
CA GLY A 86 12.81 8.25 0.80
C GLY A 86 11.36 8.58 0.48
N ILE A 87 10.88 8.26 -0.73
CA ILE A 87 9.46 8.34 -1.06
C ILE A 87 8.82 6.99 -0.80
N GLY A 88 7.87 6.97 0.11
CA GLY A 88 7.11 5.78 0.50
C GLY A 88 5.68 5.80 0.00
N TYR A 89 5.17 4.62 -0.31
CA TYR A 89 3.77 4.39 -0.64
C TYR A 89 3.26 3.24 0.22
N ALA A 90 2.06 3.38 0.76
CA ALA A 90 1.40 2.33 1.51
C ALA A 90 -0.07 2.25 1.11
N LEU A 91 -0.59 1.05 1.03
CA LEU A 91 -1.97 0.75 0.66
C LEU A 91 -2.69 0.13 1.85
N SER A 92 -3.85 0.68 2.21
CA SER A 92 -4.70 0.11 3.24
C SER A 92 -5.72 -0.89 2.69
N ASP A 93 -6.28 -1.69 3.57
CA ASP A 93 -7.41 -2.62 3.32
C ASP A 93 -8.65 -1.89 2.78
N GLU A 94 -8.84 -0.64 3.15
CA GLU A 94 -9.91 0.21 2.64
C GLU A 94 -9.60 0.85 1.27
N GLY A 95 -8.47 0.52 0.64
CA GLY A 95 -8.07 1.09 -0.64
C GLY A 95 -7.62 2.55 -0.57
N THR A 96 -7.10 2.99 0.56
CA THR A 96 -6.44 4.28 0.68
C THR A 96 -4.95 4.13 0.36
N LEU A 97 -4.48 4.91 -0.60
CA LEU A 97 -3.06 5.05 -0.90
C LEU A 97 -2.48 6.21 -0.10
N PHE A 98 -1.52 5.91 0.75
CA PHE A 98 -0.70 6.88 1.48
C PHE A 98 0.57 7.14 0.67
N THR A 99 0.91 8.41 0.49
CA THR A 99 2.22 8.85 -0.02
C THR A 99 2.97 9.51 1.12
N LEU A 100 4.13 9.00 1.43
CA LEU A 100 4.95 9.38 2.57
C LEU A 100 6.30 9.90 2.10
N SER A 101 6.72 11.04 2.61
CA SER A 101 8.07 11.55 2.39
C SER A 101 8.52 12.38 3.60
N GLU A 102 9.80 12.72 3.66
CA GLU A 102 10.30 13.62 4.68
C GLU A 102 9.59 14.98 4.56
N GLY A 103 8.69 15.26 5.47
CA GLY A 103 7.95 16.52 5.53
C GLY A 103 6.54 16.52 4.96
N LYS A 104 6.12 15.50 4.24
CA LYS A 104 4.80 15.48 3.62
C LYS A 104 4.15 14.10 3.66
N THR A 105 2.90 14.07 4.02
CA THR A 105 2.03 12.89 3.86
C THR A 105 0.80 13.30 3.08
N ALA A 106 0.45 12.52 2.07
CA ALA A 106 -0.79 12.68 1.31
C ALA A 106 -1.55 11.36 1.28
N THR A 107 -2.86 11.44 1.12
CA THR A 107 -3.73 10.27 0.98
C THR A 107 -4.62 10.42 -0.23
N LYS A 108 -4.93 9.30 -0.86
CA LYS A 108 -5.85 9.22 -1.99
C LYS A 108 -6.67 7.93 -1.90
N LYS A 109 -7.98 8.05 -1.78
CA LYS A 109 -8.88 6.91 -1.87
C LYS A 109 -8.92 6.40 -3.32
N LEU A 110 -8.71 5.10 -3.51
CA LEU A 110 -8.60 4.48 -4.83
C LEU A 110 -9.91 3.85 -5.29
N CYS A 111 -10.65 3.24 -4.38
CA CYS A 111 -11.84 2.42 -4.67
C CYS A 111 -13.11 2.88 -3.94
N GLY A 112 -13.16 4.11 -3.39
CA GLY A 112 -14.30 4.57 -2.61
C GLY A 112 -14.51 3.72 -1.36
N ASP A 113 -15.74 3.22 -1.13
CA ASP A 113 -16.09 2.37 0.02
C ASP A 113 -16.04 0.87 -0.33
N ALA A 114 -15.54 0.50 -1.51
CA ALA A 114 -15.44 -0.89 -1.92
C ALA A 114 -14.24 -1.58 -1.26
N ILE A 115 -14.42 -2.86 -0.92
CA ILE A 115 -13.37 -3.70 -0.35
C ILE A 115 -12.40 -4.15 -1.45
N LEU A 116 -11.12 -4.25 -1.12
CA LEU A 116 -10.11 -4.77 -2.03
C LEU A 116 -10.19 -6.29 -2.13
N ASP A 117 -10.26 -6.80 -3.35
CA ASP A 117 -10.18 -8.23 -3.65
C ASP A 117 -8.73 -8.68 -3.89
N ALA A 118 -7.92 -7.82 -4.50
CA ALA A 118 -6.50 -8.05 -4.73
C ALA A 118 -5.76 -6.73 -5.01
N TRP A 119 -4.44 -6.75 -4.83
CA TRP A 119 -3.59 -5.60 -5.13
C TRP A 119 -2.18 -6.02 -5.53
N ALA A 120 -1.45 -5.07 -6.12
CA ALA A 120 -0.01 -5.15 -6.28
C ALA A 120 0.59 -3.74 -6.18
N LEU A 121 1.68 -3.61 -5.45
CA LEU A 121 2.36 -2.35 -5.21
C LEU A 121 3.85 -2.47 -5.57
N THR A 122 4.33 -1.52 -6.35
CA THR A 122 5.76 -1.34 -6.68
C THR A 122 6.11 0.14 -6.52
N PRO A 123 7.40 0.52 -6.58
CA PRO A 123 7.77 1.95 -6.56
C PRO A 123 7.17 2.79 -7.69
N GLU A 124 6.79 2.16 -8.79
CA GLU A 124 6.27 2.86 -9.99
C GLU A 124 4.74 2.80 -10.09
N PHE A 125 4.12 1.71 -9.64
CA PHE A 125 2.71 1.46 -9.87
C PHE A 125 2.00 0.89 -8.64
N CYS A 126 0.75 1.32 -8.47
CA CYS A 126 -0.22 0.68 -7.60
C CYS A 126 -1.38 0.15 -8.43
N VAL A 127 -1.68 -1.13 -8.29
CA VAL A 127 -2.84 -1.79 -8.88
C VAL A 127 -3.76 -2.24 -7.76
N VAL A 128 -5.05 -1.96 -7.90
CA VAL A 128 -6.09 -2.47 -7.01
C VAL A 128 -7.21 -3.12 -7.82
N VAL A 129 -7.67 -4.25 -7.33
CA VAL A 129 -8.87 -4.95 -7.81
C VAL A 129 -9.90 -4.83 -6.70
N TYR A 130 -11.10 -4.40 -7.03
CA TYR A 130 -12.16 -4.17 -6.08
C TYR A 130 -13.52 -4.40 -6.71
N ASP A 131 -14.50 -4.67 -5.90
CA ASP A 131 -15.86 -4.98 -6.32
C ASP A 131 -16.45 -3.94 -7.27
N ALA A 132 -17.28 -4.38 -8.18
CA ALA A 132 -17.99 -3.54 -9.14
C ALA A 132 -19.44 -4.03 -9.27
N ASP A 133 -20.33 -3.11 -9.63
CA ASP A 133 -21.70 -3.48 -9.95
C ASP A 133 -21.70 -4.55 -11.03
N SER A 134 -22.45 -5.62 -10.80
CA SER A 134 -22.68 -6.67 -11.79
C SER A 134 -23.41 -6.13 -13.01
N ASP A 135 -23.15 -6.72 -14.16
CA ASP A 135 -23.97 -6.53 -15.35
C ASP A 135 -24.99 -7.70 -15.47
N TYR A 136 -25.94 -7.57 -16.38
CA TYR A 136 -26.93 -8.61 -16.66
C TYR A 136 -26.92 -8.94 -18.15
N ASP A 137 -27.08 -10.22 -18.48
CA ASP A 137 -27.20 -10.64 -19.86
C ASP A 137 -28.65 -10.44 -20.40
N GLU A 138 -28.88 -10.79 -21.65
CA GLU A 138 -30.19 -10.68 -22.32
C GLU A 138 -31.31 -11.54 -21.68
N ASN A 139 -30.96 -12.46 -20.78
CA ASN A 139 -31.87 -13.33 -20.05
C ASN A 139 -31.99 -12.94 -18.55
N ASP A 140 -31.58 -11.72 -18.18
CA ASP A 140 -31.50 -11.21 -16.80
C ASP A 140 -30.60 -12.05 -15.86
N LYS A 141 -29.66 -12.81 -16.44
CA LYS A 141 -28.65 -13.53 -15.64
C LYS A 141 -27.53 -12.57 -15.24
N GLU A 142 -27.23 -12.55 -13.97
CA GLU A 142 -26.15 -11.73 -13.42
C GLU A 142 -24.78 -12.15 -13.97
N ILE A 143 -23.99 -11.15 -14.39
CA ILE A 143 -22.61 -11.28 -14.82
C ILE A 143 -21.74 -10.54 -13.81
N PRO A 144 -21.11 -11.25 -12.85
CA PRO A 144 -20.26 -10.61 -11.85
C PRO A 144 -19.09 -9.87 -12.46
N ALA A 145 -18.69 -8.79 -11.83
CA ALA A 145 -17.61 -7.96 -12.32
C ALA A 145 -16.75 -7.38 -11.19
N VAL A 146 -15.52 -7.07 -11.51
CA VAL A 146 -14.62 -6.27 -10.68
C VAL A 146 -14.06 -5.09 -11.46
N ASN A 147 -13.73 -4.04 -10.74
CA ASN A 147 -12.94 -2.93 -11.27
C ASN A 147 -11.45 -3.21 -11.04
N VAL A 148 -10.65 -3.02 -12.06
CA VAL A 148 -9.20 -2.95 -11.97
C VAL A 148 -8.79 -1.51 -12.19
N LYS A 149 -8.08 -0.93 -11.21
CA LYS A 149 -7.53 0.42 -11.30
C LYS A 149 -6.02 0.36 -11.15
N LEU A 150 -5.33 1.02 -12.07
CA LEU A 150 -3.90 1.24 -11.97
C LEU A 150 -3.63 2.73 -11.79
N ILE A 151 -2.63 3.03 -10.98
CA ILE A 151 -2.07 4.37 -10.82
C ILE A 151 -0.56 4.28 -11.03
N ASN A 152 -0.04 5.13 -11.90
CA ASN A 152 1.39 5.42 -11.94
C ASN A 152 1.71 6.40 -10.80
N LEU A 153 2.58 6.00 -9.88
CA LEU A 153 2.84 6.72 -8.64
C LEU A 153 3.64 8.00 -8.87
N SER A 154 4.47 8.05 -9.89
CA SER A 154 5.29 9.23 -10.21
C SER A 154 4.53 10.29 -10.99
N THR A 155 3.67 9.89 -11.93
CA THR A 155 2.95 10.82 -12.82
C THR A 155 1.51 11.08 -12.37
N ALA A 156 0.99 10.31 -11.43
CA ALA A 156 -0.41 10.25 -11.03
C ALA A 156 -1.40 9.87 -12.15
N ALA A 157 -0.89 9.50 -13.33
CA ALA A 157 -1.72 8.97 -14.41
C ALA A 157 -2.40 7.67 -13.98
N SER A 158 -3.64 7.51 -14.33
CA SER A 158 -4.41 6.33 -13.92
C SER A 158 -5.41 5.91 -15.00
N TRP A 159 -5.74 4.62 -15.00
CA TRP A 159 -6.86 4.09 -15.75
C TRP A 159 -7.68 3.13 -14.89
N ARG A 160 -8.90 2.84 -15.33
CA ARG A 160 -9.81 1.85 -14.72
C ARG A 160 -10.42 1.00 -15.83
N LYS A 161 -10.51 -0.30 -15.57
CA LYS A 161 -11.18 -1.28 -16.43
C LYS A 161 -12.13 -2.12 -15.61
N LYS A 162 -13.32 -2.40 -16.13
CA LYS A 162 -14.24 -3.39 -15.61
C LYS A 162 -13.91 -4.73 -16.25
N ILE A 163 -13.83 -5.79 -15.45
CA ILE A 163 -13.56 -7.17 -15.87
C ILE A 163 -14.70 -8.03 -15.37
N HIS A 164 -15.33 -8.78 -16.28
CA HIS A 164 -16.32 -9.80 -15.93
C HIS A 164 -15.62 -11.13 -15.64
N TYR A 165 -16.20 -11.91 -14.76
CA TYR A 165 -15.73 -13.24 -14.40
C TYR A 165 -16.90 -14.19 -14.15
N SER A 166 -16.63 -15.50 -14.09
CA SER A 166 -17.61 -16.50 -13.70
C SER A 166 -17.38 -16.97 -12.27
N SER A 167 -18.43 -16.96 -11.46
CA SER A 167 -18.44 -17.51 -10.10
C SER A 167 -18.98 -18.96 -10.06
N GLU A 168 -19.41 -19.53 -11.19
CA GLU A 168 -20.05 -20.83 -11.25
C GLU A 168 -19.12 -21.96 -10.74
N GLY A 169 -19.66 -22.79 -9.83
CA GLY A 169 -18.95 -23.95 -9.30
C GLY A 169 -17.81 -23.67 -8.34
N ARG A 170 -17.69 -22.44 -7.82
CA ARG A 170 -16.59 -22.03 -6.93
C ARG A 170 -17.08 -21.77 -5.52
N ALA A 171 -16.41 -22.42 -4.56
CA ALA A 171 -16.67 -22.22 -3.13
C ALA A 171 -16.07 -20.92 -2.59
N THR A 172 -15.01 -20.42 -3.22
CA THR A 172 -14.34 -19.15 -2.84
C THR A 172 -13.99 -18.37 -4.09
N LEU A 173 -14.17 -17.05 -4.03
CA LEU A 173 -13.72 -16.12 -5.07
C LEU A 173 -12.33 -15.61 -4.69
N GLN A 174 -11.33 -15.98 -5.47
CA GLN A 174 -9.98 -15.54 -5.24
C GLN A 174 -9.45 -14.82 -6.47
N PHE A 175 -9.06 -13.56 -6.26
CA PHE A 175 -8.39 -12.74 -7.26
C PHE A 175 -6.90 -12.68 -6.97
N SER A 176 -6.08 -12.46 -7.99
CA SER A 176 -4.70 -12.10 -7.81
C SER A 176 -4.30 -10.94 -8.73
N ALA A 177 -3.44 -10.08 -8.23
CA ALA A 177 -2.85 -8.98 -9.00
C ALA A 177 -1.33 -9.06 -8.91
N LYS A 178 -0.64 -8.89 -10.03
CA LYS A 178 0.83 -8.89 -10.08
C LYS A 178 1.33 -7.86 -11.10
N ILE A 179 2.42 -7.21 -10.76
CA ILE A 179 3.18 -6.33 -11.65
C ILE A 179 4.52 -7.02 -11.93
N SER A 180 4.85 -7.21 -13.20
CA SER A 180 6.12 -7.82 -13.62
C SER A 180 6.68 -7.04 -14.81
N GLY A 181 7.69 -6.22 -14.54
CA GLY A 181 8.17 -5.24 -15.52
C GLY A 181 7.04 -4.32 -15.99
N ASN A 182 6.87 -4.19 -17.29
CA ASN A 182 5.81 -3.39 -17.90
C ASN A 182 4.49 -4.17 -18.11
N MET A 183 4.21 -5.17 -17.30
CA MET A 183 3.00 -5.96 -17.46
C MET A 183 2.23 -6.10 -16.14
N ILE A 184 0.96 -5.75 -16.20
CA ILE A 184 0.00 -5.97 -15.13
C ILE A 184 -0.77 -7.25 -15.44
N ARG A 185 -0.82 -8.17 -14.49
CA ARG A 185 -1.52 -9.45 -14.59
C ARG A 185 -2.58 -9.53 -13.52
N ILE A 186 -3.82 -9.77 -13.95
CA ILE A 186 -4.95 -9.98 -13.06
C ILE A 186 -5.50 -11.36 -13.38
N GLU A 187 -5.56 -12.22 -12.38
CA GLU A 187 -6.19 -13.52 -12.47
C GLU A 187 -7.53 -13.48 -11.73
N THR A 188 -8.58 -13.84 -12.44
CA THR A 188 -9.95 -13.89 -11.92
C THR A 188 -10.29 -15.28 -11.39
N PRO A 189 -11.34 -15.45 -10.56
CA PRO A 189 -11.69 -16.73 -9.94
C PRO A 189 -11.92 -17.87 -10.94
N ASP A 190 -12.32 -17.57 -12.16
CA ASP A 190 -12.50 -18.55 -13.26
C ASP A 190 -11.17 -18.92 -13.95
N ASN A 191 -10.02 -18.55 -13.36
CA ASN A 191 -8.66 -18.79 -13.86
C ASN A 191 -8.37 -18.10 -15.20
N ILE A 192 -9.09 -17.03 -15.52
CA ILE A 192 -8.79 -16.22 -16.69
C ILE A 192 -7.71 -15.20 -16.33
N LEU A 193 -6.62 -15.22 -17.09
CA LEU A 193 -5.53 -14.28 -16.93
C LEU A 193 -5.72 -13.08 -17.87
N HIS A 194 -5.95 -11.92 -17.29
CA HIS A 194 -6.01 -10.64 -17.99
C HIS A 194 -4.64 -9.95 -17.91
N LYS A 195 -4.14 -9.47 -19.05
CA LYS A 195 -2.87 -8.78 -19.13
C LYS A 195 -3.08 -7.37 -19.66
N PHE A 196 -2.41 -6.40 -19.05
CA PHE A 196 -2.48 -5.00 -19.44
C PHE A 196 -1.09 -4.39 -19.48
N ALA A 197 -0.85 -3.50 -20.42
CA ALA A 197 0.27 -2.57 -20.36
C ALA A 197 -0.01 -1.45 -19.33
N PRO A 198 1.00 -0.69 -18.89
CA PRO A 198 0.82 0.41 -17.93
C PRO A 198 -0.12 1.52 -18.41
N ASP A 199 -0.36 1.65 -19.70
CA ASP A 199 -1.32 2.58 -20.30
C ASP A 199 -2.76 2.04 -20.33
N GLY A 200 -2.98 0.82 -19.85
CA GLY A 200 -4.27 0.15 -19.83
C GLY A 200 -4.63 -0.58 -21.13
N THR A 201 -3.74 -0.63 -22.09
CA THR A 201 -3.94 -1.44 -23.31
C THR A 201 -3.93 -2.91 -22.94
N LYS A 202 -5.01 -3.64 -23.30
CA LYS A 202 -5.07 -5.09 -23.10
C LYS A 202 -4.09 -5.78 -24.04
N THR A 203 -3.19 -6.57 -23.48
CA THR A 203 -2.23 -7.37 -24.24
C THR A 203 -2.74 -8.81 -24.41
N LYS A 204 -2.38 -9.45 -25.50
CA LYS A 204 -2.78 -10.84 -25.79
C LYS A 204 -2.04 -11.83 -24.91
#